data_f0d2170503a13b7701f133ae53b8d9b5
#
_entry.id   f0d2170503a13b7701f133ae53b8d9b5
#
_cell.length_a   1.000
_cell.length_b   1.000
_cell.length_c   1.000
_cell.angle_alpha   90.00
_cell.angle_beta   90.00
_cell.angle_gamma   90.00
#
_symmetry.space_group_name_H-M   'P 1'
#
loop_
_entity.id
_entity.type
_entity.pdbx_description
1 polymer ?
#
loop_
_entity_poly.entity_id
_entity_poly.type
_entity_poly.pdbx_seq_one_letter_code
_entity_poly.pdbx_strand_id
1 'polypeptide(L)'
;MIQKKTLYFFPLFFFFLFSQLNYAQQQKTVKKESPRKLFNDTTATDSDYLMAIEKAGEVLESAYNDIDFAGDTRHLFGEMKRTESKLNLILASLKGANPNVRNQSMYRVVLQEIEQELEEQNKSIDARNLNLESIKKRVIDLRKDKTLITLLKDTIRRKQFKKEFGDLRKRYVSTDSLMTQNQTTLNNKKRLTVQRKISVSNALVAVEDKLEKSGINIFNKEYPSLWQISDSAAKKKVTHNIKAKIIIEENVAAYYLGYKASGLITLCFFMGLLFWYISRNIKYLKTNGYAENLQLLNFKYLNRGVLMPVLVIALNIAVVTNLYAPALFLELIQLFLLGVLIVLFKDQWSGVAMRNWLFLLGLFFALCFLDLFITIGLLQRLAFVAINILGIRYGLVQIKTLKEELYIKAFFKWATIIFIGLNILSILYNLFGRVSLSNMLSLTAFISLTQIVALSVLLKIILEIILL
;
A
#
# COMPACT_ATOMS: atom_id res chain seq x y z
N MET A 1 -28.85 -5.99 -38.62
CA MET A 1 -27.85 -5.01 -39.05
C MET A 1 -27.35 -4.28 -37.81
N ILE A 2 -26.45 -4.95 -37.07
CA ILE A 2 -25.96 -4.44 -35.78
C ILE A 2 -24.61 -3.75 -36.05
N GLN A 3 -24.60 -2.43 -35.91
CA GLN A 3 -23.44 -1.61 -36.18
C GLN A 3 -22.31 -1.87 -35.18
N LYS A 4 -21.10 -2.12 -35.75
CA LYS A 4 -19.79 -2.21 -35.14
C LYS A 4 -19.35 -0.92 -34.40
N LYS A 5 -19.90 -0.59 -33.24
CA LYS A 5 -19.43 0.58 -32.45
C LYS A 5 -18.99 0.27 -31.02
N THR A 6 -19.02 -0.99 -30.60
CA THR A 6 -18.68 -1.35 -29.19
C THR A 6 -17.27 -1.94 -29.00
N LEU A 7 -16.44 -2.01 -30.05
CA LEU A 7 -15.11 -2.67 -29.97
C LEU A 7 -13.93 -1.74 -29.60
N TYR A 8 -14.17 -0.45 -29.37
CA TYR A 8 -13.07 0.50 -29.13
C TYR A 8 -12.82 0.84 -27.65
N PHE A 9 -13.61 0.30 -26.71
CA PHE A 9 -13.45 0.64 -25.28
C PHE A 9 -12.47 -0.28 -24.53
N PHE A 10 -12.25 -1.48 -25.03
CA PHE A 10 -11.36 -2.46 -24.41
C PHE A 10 -9.86 -2.14 -24.53
N PRO A 11 -9.35 -1.59 -25.66
CA PRO A 11 -7.93 -1.21 -25.75
C PRO A 11 -7.59 0.06 -24.97
N LEU A 12 -8.54 0.96 -24.66
CA LEU A 12 -8.28 2.16 -23.86
C LEU A 12 -8.00 1.84 -22.38
N PHE A 13 -8.60 0.77 -21.87
CA PHE A 13 -8.36 0.29 -20.49
C PHE A 13 -6.95 -0.28 -20.31
N PHE A 14 -6.39 -0.91 -21.34
CA PHE A 14 -5.02 -1.43 -21.34
C PHE A 14 -3.97 -0.32 -21.52
N PHE A 15 -4.31 0.75 -22.23
CA PHE A 15 -3.37 1.86 -22.48
C PHE A 15 -3.14 2.73 -21.24
N PHE A 16 -4.12 2.84 -20.34
CA PHE A 16 -3.98 3.60 -19.10
C PHE A 16 -3.13 2.89 -18.03
N LEU A 17 -3.00 1.57 -18.09
CA LEU A 17 -2.13 0.79 -17.20
C LEU A 17 -0.63 0.92 -17.56
N PHE A 18 -0.31 1.29 -18.80
CA PHE A 18 1.06 1.44 -19.28
C PHE A 18 1.58 2.89 -19.30
N SER A 19 0.73 3.90 -19.11
CA SER A 19 1.14 5.31 -19.18
C SER A 19 1.81 5.86 -17.91
N GLN A 20 1.90 5.07 -16.84
CA GLN A 20 2.59 5.47 -15.60
C GLN A 20 4.11 5.22 -15.62
N LEU A 21 4.67 4.70 -16.73
CA LEU A 21 6.08 4.29 -16.79
C LEU A 21 7.01 5.23 -17.56
N ASN A 22 6.55 6.34 -18.09
CA ASN A 22 7.40 7.25 -18.87
C ASN A 22 7.27 8.72 -18.46
N TYR A 23 7.65 9.07 -17.21
CA TYR A 23 8.16 10.39 -16.93
C TYR A 23 9.68 10.37 -17.05
N ALA A 24 10.16 10.31 -18.28
CA ALA A 24 11.55 10.63 -18.58
C ALA A 24 11.73 12.14 -18.41
N GLN A 25 12.48 12.53 -17.37
CA GLN A 25 12.96 13.89 -17.19
C GLN A 25 13.74 14.33 -18.45
N GLN A 26 13.20 15.27 -19.20
CA GLN A 26 14.00 16.06 -20.13
C GLN A 26 14.96 16.93 -19.32
N GLN A 27 16.18 16.45 -19.15
CA GLN A 27 17.30 17.31 -18.78
C GLN A 27 17.53 18.30 -19.92
N LYS A 28 17.14 19.56 -19.72
CA LYS A 28 17.65 20.67 -20.52
C LYS A 28 19.16 20.74 -20.34
N THR A 29 19.89 20.30 -21.34
CA THR A 29 21.32 20.53 -21.45
C THR A 29 21.55 22.04 -21.59
N VAL A 30 21.92 22.68 -20.49
CA VAL A 30 22.45 24.03 -20.50
C VAL A 30 23.81 23.95 -21.21
N LYS A 31 23.90 24.55 -22.42
CA LYS A 31 25.16 24.75 -23.13
C LYS A 31 26.11 25.49 -22.21
N LYS A 32 27.19 24.81 -21.79
CA LYS A 32 28.35 25.43 -21.16
C LYS A 32 29.01 26.36 -22.20
N GLU A 33 28.75 27.63 -22.10
CA GLU A 33 29.64 28.61 -22.73
C GLU A 33 30.99 28.60 -21.99
N SER A 34 32.05 28.31 -22.74
CA SER A 34 33.42 28.40 -22.23
C SER A 34 33.70 29.87 -21.88
N PRO A 35 34.34 30.14 -20.72
CA PRO A 35 34.71 31.52 -20.40
C PRO A 35 35.70 32.00 -21.45
N ARG A 36 35.29 32.98 -22.29
CA ARG A 36 36.19 33.73 -23.15
C ARG A 36 37.26 34.37 -22.26
N LYS A 37 38.52 34.05 -22.51
CA LYS A 37 39.66 34.78 -21.96
C LYS A 37 39.61 36.20 -22.51
N LEU A 38 39.03 37.10 -21.79
CA LEU A 38 39.02 38.51 -22.02
C LEU A 38 40.05 39.13 -21.07
N PHE A 39 41.24 39.27 -21.49
CA PHE A 39 42.23 40.27 -21.01
C PHE A 39 43.66 39.74 -21.14
N ASN A 40 44.33 40.24 -22.14
CA ASN A 40 45.78 40.28 -22.22
C ASN A 40 46.31 41.44 -21.32
N ASP A 41 47.51 41.29 -20.79
CA ASP A 41 48.21 42.19 -19.90
C ASP A 41 48.21 43.66 -20.39
N THR A 42 47.20 44.40 -20.03
CA THR A 42 47.14 45.87 -20.08
C THR A 42 46.54 46.34 -18.75
N THR A 43 47.11 47.39 -18.17
CA THR A 43 46.67 47.99 -16.90
C THR A 43 45.14 48.14 -16.87
N ALA A 44 44.46 47.39 -16.01
CA ALA A 44 43.00 47.38 -15.86
C ALA A 44 42.52 48.82 -15.60
N THR A 45 41.51 49.25 -16.35
CA THR A 45 40.89 50.54 -16.19
C THR A 45 39.84 50.54 -15.08
N ASP A 46 39.44 51.72 -14.59
CA ASP A 46 38.39 51.82 -13.58
C ASP A 46 37.07 51.19 -14.03
N SER A 47 36.78 51.22 -15.35
CA SER A 47 35.65 50.53 -15.95
C SER A 47 35.74 48.98 -15.78
N ASP A 48 36.94 48.40 -15.95
CA ASP A 48 37.16 46.94 -15.80
C ASP A 48 36.96 46.49 -14.37
N TYR A 49 37.34 47.31 -13.39
CA TYR A 49 37.10 47.03 -11.99
C TYR A 49 35.64 47.12 -11.60
N LEU A 50 34.91 48.12 -12.12
CA LEU A 50 33.47 48.23 -11.90
C LEU A 50 32.73 47.04 -12.47
N MET A 51 33.05 46.64 -13.69
CA MET A 51 32.49 45.45 -14.36
C MET A 51 32.79 44.15 -13.60
N ALA A 52 34.01 44.03 -13.04
CA ALA A 52 34.33 42.86 -12.22
C ALA A 52 33.54 42.78 -10.90
N ILE A 53 33.29 43.93 -10.25
CA ILE A 53 32.46 44.01 -9.04
C ILE A 53 31.01 43.69 -9.38
N GLU A 54 30.46 44.24 -10.45
CA GLU A 54 29.09 44.00 -10.91
C GLU A 54 28.88 42.52 -11.23
N LYS A 55 29.76 41.94 -12.04
CA LYS A 55 29.74 40.50 -12.37
C LYS A 55 29.84 39.60 -11.10
N ALA A 56 30.67 39.97 -10.12
CA ALA A 56 30.74 39.25 -8.87
C ALA A 56 29.43 39.37 -8.06
N GLY A 57 28.81 40.54 -8.09
CA GLY A 57 27.49 40.80 -7.52
C GLY A 57 26.38 39.92 -8.12
N GLU A 58 26.35 39.83 -9.47
CA GLU A 58 25.42 38.96 -10.20
C GLU A 58 25.60 37.49 -9.85
N VAL A 59 26.86 37.01 -9.81
CA VAL A 59 27.15 35.62 -9.44
C VAL A 59 26.71 35.30 -8.02
N LEU A 60 26.92 36.23 -7.05
CA LEU A 60 26.48 36.04 -5.68
C LEU A 60 24.94 36.07 -5.55
N GLU A 61 24.28 36.93 -6.30
CA GLU A 61 22.83 37.01 -6.32
C GLU A 61 22.19 35.77 -6.97
N SER A 62 22.76 35.33 -8.10
CA SER A 62 22.36 34.07 -8.72
C SER A 62 22.60 32.88 -7.76
N ALA A 63 23.76 32.82 -7.11
CA ALA A 63 24.08 31.80 -6.15
C ALA A 63 23.10 31.82 -4.94
N TYR A 64 22.75 32.99 -4.42
CA TYR A 64 21.80 33.14 -3.33
C TYR A 64 20.42 32.61 -3.73
N ASN A 65 19.92 32.99 -4.88
CA ASN A 65 18.63 32.56 -5.40
C ASN A 65 18.61 31.04 -5.69
N ASP A 66 19.70 30.51 -6.28
CA ASP A 66 19.84 29.07 -6.55
C ASP A 66 19.84 28.25 -5.24
N ILE A 67 20.48 28.77 -4.18
CA ILE A 67 20.51 28.12 -2.85
C ILE A 67 19.14 28.18 -2.19
N ASP A 68 18.44 29.32 -2.25
CA ASP A 68 17.12 29.47 -1.64
C ASP A 68 16.10 28.55 -2.30
N PHE A 69 16.10 28.48 -3.64
CA PHE A 69 15.27 27.55 -4.40
C PHE A 69 15.63 26.08 -4.11
N ALA A 70 16.93 25.72 -4.08
CA ALA A 70 17.38 24.39 -3.74
C ALA A 70 17.13 24.04 -2.27
N GLY A 71 17.05 25.05 -1.40
CA GLY A 71 16.84 24.95 0.04
C GLY A 71 15.40 24.62 0.45
N ASP A 72 14.42 24.65 -0.47
CA ASP A 72 13.04 24.25 -0.11
C ASP A 72 12.94 22.77 0.22
N THR A 73 13.28 22.47 1.46
CA THR A 73 13.30 21.14 2.04
C THR A 73 11.97 20.78 2.71
N ARG A 74 10.94 21.64 2.63
CA ARG A 74 9.64 21.44 3.31
C ARG A 74 8.95 20.15 2.88
N HIS A 75 8.96 19.86 1.59
CA HIS A 75 8.41 18.61 1.05
C HIS A 75 9.14 17.39 1.61
N LEU A 76 10.48 17.39 1.61
CA LEU A 76 11.29 16.33 2.20
C LEU A 76 11.03 16.13 3.71
N PHE A 77 10.75 17.20 4.46
CA PHE A 77 10.38 17.07 5.87
C PHE A 77 9.05 16.36 6.05
N GLY A 78 8.06 16.68 5.21
CA GLY A 78 6.75 16.03 5.24
C GLY A 78 6.85 14.52 4.98
N GLU A 79 7.59 14.14 3.96
CA GLU A 79 7.83 12.73 3.60
C GLU A 79 8.60 11.99 4.69
N MET A 80 9.69 12.56 5.19
CA MET A 80 10.46 11.96 6.26
C MET A 80 9.65 11.73 7.54
N LYS A 81 8.75 12.64 7.91
CA LYS A 81 7.87 12.49 9.08
C LYS A 81 6.84 11.37 8.86
N ARG A 82 6.30 11.25 7.65
CA ARG A 82 5.38 10.15 7.29
C ARG A 82 6.08 8.79 7.38
N THR A 83 7.26 8.67 6.80
CA THR A 83 8.08 7.44 6.84
C THR A 83 8.45 7.04 8.26
N GLU A 84 8.78 8.01 9.12
CA GLU A 84 9.05 7.77 10.55
C GLU A 84 7.83 7.26 11.31
N SER A 85 6.67 7.86 11.09
CA SER A 85 5.42 7.41 11.71
C SER A 85 5.08 5.97 11.30
N LYS A 86 5.24 5.64 10.01
CA LYS A 86 5.07 4.29 9.48
C LYS A 86 6.00 3.28 10.16
N LEU A 87 7.30 3.61 10.22
CA LEU A 87 8.31 2.75 10.80
C LEU A 87 8.06 2.49 12.29
N ASN A 88 7.77 3.54 13.05
CA ASN A 88 7.53 3.43 14.51
C ASN A 88 6.30 2.54 14.81
N LEU A 89 5.25 2.62 14.01
CA LEU A 89 4.06 1.78 14.16
C LEU A 89 4.39 0.30 13.92
N ILE A 90 5.16 0.00 12.87
CA ILE A 90 5.58 -1.38 12.58
C ILE A 90 6.50 -1.91 13.68
N LEU A 91 7.49 -1.13 14.13
CA LEU A 91 8.40 -1.52 15.20
C LEU A 91 7.67 -1.78 16.52
N ALA A 92 6.64 -0.98 16.85
CA ALA A 92 5.79 -1.20 18.00
C ALA A 92 4.99 -2.52 17.86
N SER A 93 4.46 -2.80 16.68
CA SER A 93 3.72 -4.04 16.39
C SER A 93 4.60 -5.28 16.42
N LEU A 94 5.87 -5.18 16.00
CA LEU A 94 6.84 -6.28 16.06
C LEU A 94 7.28 -6.65 17.48
N LYS A 95 7.21 -5.70 18.43
CA LYS A 95 7.50 -5.93 19.85
C LYS A 95 6.35 -6.62 20.59
N GLY A 96 5.15 -6.65 20.02
CA GLY A 96 3.96 -7.28 20.58
C GLY A 96 4.02 -8.81 20.55
N ALA A 97 3.07 -9.44 21.23
CA ALA A 97 2.94 -10.91 21.25
C ALA A 97 2.61 -11.45 19.85
N ASN A 98 3.35 -12.46 19.43
CA ASN A 98 3.23 -13.27 18.20
C ASN A 98 2.23 -12.74 17.13
N PRO A 99 2.66 -11.86 16.22
CA PRO A 99 1.80 -11.44 15.14
C PRO A 99 1.50 -12.62 14.21
N ASN A 100 0.30 -12.64 13.65
CA ASN A 100 -0.10 -13.61 12.64
C ASN A 100 0.92 -13.62 11.48
N VAL A 101 1.23 -14.78 10.90
CA VAL A 101 2.17 -14.96 9.77
C VAL A 101 1.81 -14.02 8.60
N ARG A 102 0.52 -13.81 8.37
CA ARG A 102 0.03 -12.90 7.34
C ARG A 102 0.40 -11.44 7.63
N ASN A 103 0.27 -11.00 8.87
CA ASN A 103 0.69 -9.65 9.28
C ASN A 103 2.21 -9.50 9.17
N GLN A 104 2.99 -10.54 9.45
CA GLN A 104 4.44 -10.54 9.22
C GLN A 104 4.79 -10.37 7.73
N SER A 105 4.08 -11.08 6.84
CA SER A 105 4.25 -10.92 5.40
C SER A 105 3.91 -9.49 4.93
N MET A 106 2.87 -8.88 5.50
CA MET A 106 2.53 -7.48 5.24
C MET A 106 3.63 -6.54 5.75
N TYR A 107 4.15 -6.76 6.98
CA TYR A 107 5.25 -5.94 7.50
C TYR A 107 6.49 -6.01 6.61
N ARG A 108 6.84 -7.18 6.08
CA ARG A 108 7.94 -7.33 5.12
C ARG A 108 7.74 -6.42 3.91
N VAL A 109 6.57 -6.49 3.27
CA VAL A 109 6.27 -5.68 2.08
C VAL A 109 6.33 -4.19 2.39
N VAL A 110 5.75 -3.75 3.51
CA VAL A 110 5.75 -2.33 3.90
C VAL A 110 7.16 -1.86 4.28
N LEU A 111 7.96 -2.68 4.96
CA LEU A 111 9.35 -2.34 5.28
C LEU A 111 10.22 -2.23 4.02
N GLN A 112 10.04 -3.11 3.04
CA GLN A 112 10.72 -3.03 1.74
C GLN A 112 10.36 -1.74 1.01
N GLU A 113 9.10 -1.31 1.06
CA GLU A 113 8.68 -0.05 0.46
C GLU A 113 9.27 1.16 1.21
N ILE A 114 9.26 1.14 2.55
CA ILE A 114 9.93 2.18 3.34
C ILE A 114 11.43 2.23 3.02
N GLU A 115 12.09 1.10 2.81
CA GLU A 115 13.49 1.06 2.40
C GLU A 115 13.70 1.73 1.05
N GLN A 116 12.81 1.47 0.08
CA GLN A 116 12.84 2.13 -1.22
C GLN A 116 12.56 3.64 -1.11
N GLU A 117 11.55 4.05 -0.34
CA GLU A 117 11.28 5.47 -0.06
C GLU A 117 12.53 6.18 0.53
N LEU A 118 13.22 5.54 1.48
CA LEU A 118 14.44 6.07 2.10
C LEU A 118 15.61 6.15 1.11
N GLU A 119 15.72 5.20 0.19
CA GLU A 119 16.74 5.23 -0.87
C GLU A 119 16.49 6.40 -1.84
N GLU A 120 15.26 6.62 -2.24
CA GLU A 120 14.88 7.77 -3.10
C GLU A 120 15.13 9.10 -2.39
N GLN A 121 14.80 9.20 -1.10
CA GLN A 121 15.12 10.38 -0.29
C GLN A 121 16.63 10.61 -0.20
N ASN A 122 17.43 9.56 0.00
CA ASN A 122 18.89 9.67 0.04
C ASN A 122 19.45 10.17 -1.29
N LYS A 123 18.98 9.62 -2.42
CA LYS A 123 19.36 10.10 -3.76
C LYS A 123 18.99 11.56 -3.99
N SER A 124 17.82 11.98 -3.52
CA SER A 124 17.39 13.38 -3.61
C SER A 124 18.26 14.31 -2.78
N ILE A 125 18.65 13.89 -1.57
CA ILE A 125 19.59 14.64 -0.70
C ILE A 125 20.98 14.73 -1.36
N ASP A 126 21.48 13.63 -1.93
CA ASP A 126 22.78 13.60 -2.61
C ASP A 126 22.81 14.49 -3.86
N ALA A 127 21.73 14.48 -4.66
CA ALA A 127 21.61 15.39 -5.80
C ALA A 127 21.62 16.87 -5.37
N ARG A 128 20.96 17.21 -4.27
CA ARG A 128 20.97 18.58 -3.73
C ARG A 128 22.34 18.96 -3.15
N ASN A 129 23.04 18.03 -2.52
CA ASN A 129 24.40 18.24 -2.05
C ASN A 129 25.35 18.54 -3.22
N LEU A 130 25.27 17.78 -4.31
CA LEU A 130 26.08 18.01 -5.51
C LEU A 130 25.77 19.38 -6.13
N ASN A 131 24.51 19.79 -6.17
CA ASN A 131 24.13 21.13 -6.65
C ASN A 131 24.74 22.21 -5.74
N LEU A 132 24.62 22.09 -4.42
CA LEU A 132 25.18 23.02 -3.46
C LEU A 132 26.70 23.10 -3.57
N GLU A 133 27.39 21.98 -3.79
CA GLU A 133 28.84 21.96 -4.05
C GLU A 133 29.22 22.70 -5.33
N SER A 134 28.40 22.59 -6.40
CA SER A 134 28.62 23.33 -7.65
C SER A 134 28.47 24.84 -7.45
N ILE A 135 27.48 25.28 -6.66
CA ILE A 135 27.29 26.68 -6.29
C ILE A 135 28.47 27.17 -5.45
N LYS A 136 28.87 26.39 -4.46
CA LYS A 136 30.04 26.69 -3.61
C LYS A 136 31.30 26.89 -4.44
N LYS A 137 31.51 26.05 -5.44
CA LYS A 137 32.65 26.19 -6.35
C LYS A 137 32.61 27.50 -7.12
N ARG A 138 31.44 27.90 -7.66
CA ARG A 138 31.26 29.21 -8.34
C ARG A 138 31.59 30.38 -7.41
N VAL A 139 31.13 30.34 -6.16
CA VAL A 139 31.40 31.38 -5.16
C VAL A 139 32.90 31.41 -4.75
N ILE A 140 33.55 30.24 -4.62
CA ILE A 140 34.99 30.17 -4.32
C ILE A 140 35.85 30.70 -5.50
N ASP A 141 35.43 30.43 -6.74
CA ASP A 141 36.17 30.90 -7.93
C ASP A 141 36.15 32.44 -8.04
N LEU A 142 35.14 33.14 -7.51
CA LEU A 142 35.17 34.59 -7.35
C LEU A 142 36.35 35.10 -6.52
N ARG A 143 36.79 34.33 -5.46
CA ARG A 143 37.94 34.69 -4.65
C ARG A 143 39.29 34.54 -5.37
N LYS A 144 39.28 33.85 -6.52
CA LYS A 144 40.46 33.62 -7.36
C LYS A 144 40.52 34.57 -8.54
N ASP A 145 39.51 35.41 -8.70
CA ASP A 145 39.50 36.41 -9.80
C ASP A 145 40.65 37.40 -9.61
N LYS A 146 41.54 37.42 -10.62
CA LYS A 146 42.74 38.25 -10.58
C LYS A 146 42.42 39.74 -10.50
N THR A 147 41.37 40.20 -11.18
CA THR A 147 40.94 41.60 -11.21
C THR A 147 40.46 42.07 -9.86
N LEU A 148 39.63 41.24 -9.19
CA LEU A 148 39.15 41.53 -7.84
C LEU A 148 40.29 41.48 -6.81
N ILE A 149 41.23 40.54 -6.95
CA ILE A 149 42.43 40.46 -6.08
C ILE A 149 43.30 41.70 -6.24
N THR A 150 43.54 42.14 -7.48
CA THR A 150 44.36 43.31 -7.75
C THR A 150 43.75 44.57 -7.16
N LEU A 151 42.40 44.72 -7.32
CA LEU A 151 41.67 45.83 -6.75
C LEU A 151 41.69 45.84 -5.22
N LEU A 152 41.65 44.67 -4.57
CA LEU A 152 41.73 44.56 -3.12
C LEU A 152 43.12 44.96 -2.57
N LYS A 153 44.19 44.81 -3.36
CA LYS A 153 45.56 45.19 -3.02
C LYS A 153 45.83 46.68 -3.22
N ASP A 154 45.11 47.34 -4.13
CA ASP A 154 45.28 48.75 -4.43
C ASP A 154 44.50 49.61 -3.40
N THR A 155 45.24 50.30 -2.53
CA THR A 155 44.68 51.07 -1.43
C THR A 155 43.91 52.32 -1.89
N ILE A 156 44.30 52.89 -3.03
CA ILE A 156 43.67 54.11 -3.58
C ILE A 156 42.36 53.74 -4.21
N ARG A 157 42.34 52.76 -5.10
CA ARG A 157 41.13 52.28 -5.81
C ARG A 157 40.15 51.61 -4.84
N ARG A 158 40.62 50.92 -3.80
CA ARG A 158 39.77 50.38 -2.77
C ARG A 158 39.00 51.44 -1.99
N LYS A 159 39.57 52.65 -1.83
CA LYS A 159 38.83 53.76 -1.22
C LYS A 159 37.77 54.34 -2.15
N GLN A 160 38.08 54.39 -3.46
CA GLN A 160 37.17 54.87 -4.50
C GLN A 160 35.91 54.00 -4.59
N PHE A 161 36.03 52.66 -4.61
CA PHE A 161 34.94 51.70 -4.70
C PHE A 161 34.48 51.15 -3.35
N LYS A 162 34.63 51.93 -2.27
CA LYS A 162 34.33 51.45 -0.88
C LYS A 162 32.89 51.05 -0.68
N LYS A 163 31.94 51.71 -1.32
CA LYS A 163 30.50 51.43 -1.21
C LYS A 163 30.15 50.12 -1.92
N GLU A 164 30.58 49.94 -3.12
CA GLU A 164 30.38 48.78 -3.98
C GLU A 164 30.96 47.52 -3.33
N PHE A 165 32.18 47.65 -2.78
CA PHE A 165 32.80 46.55 -1.98
C PHE A 165 32.05 46.25 -0.69
N GLY A 166 31.48 47.27 -0.05
CA GLY A 166 30.65 47.06 1.14
C GLY A 166 29.41 46.23 0.83
N ASP A 167 28.77 46.50 -0.28
CA ASP A 167 27.58 45.78 -0.73
C ASP A 167 27.93 44.36 -1.24
N LEU A 168 29.02 44.21 -1.98
CA LEU A 168 29.52 42.90 -2.39
C LEU A 168 29.84 42.01 -1.20
N ARG A 169 30.49 42.58 -0.16
CA ARG A 169 30.79 41.85 1.09
C ARG A 169 29.52 41.41 1.83
N LYS A 170 28.51 42.26 1.90
CA LYS A 170 27.21 41.90 2.51
C LYS A 170 26.57 40.72 1.77
N ARG A 171 26.49 40.80 0.45
CA ARG A 171 25.97 39.72 -0.42
C ARG A 171 26.75 38.43 -0.22
N TYR A 172 28.08 38.52 -0.17
CA TYR A 172 28.93 37.35 0.08
C TYR A 172 28.64 36.71 1.42
N VAL A 173 28.56 37.49 2.50
CA VAL A 173 28.29 36.97 3.87
C VAL A 173 26.91 36.34 3.95
N SER A 174 25.90 36.94 3.35
CA SER A 174 24.55 36.37 3.32
C SER A 174 24.49 35.07 2.54
N THR A 175 25.14 35.00 1.37
CA THR A 175 25.20 33.80 0.54
C THR A 175 25.99 32.67 1.25
N ASP A 176 27.12 32.98 1.86
CA ASP A 176 27.94 32.01 2.61
C ASP A 176 27.21 31.45 3.84
N SER A 177 26.51 32.33 4.57
CA SER A 177 25.67 31.94 5.71
C SER A 177 24.54 31.00 5.26
N LEU A 178 23.80 31.35 4.23
CA LEU A 178 22.72 30.53 3.67
C LEU A 178 23.23 29.18 3.17
N MET A 179 24.38 29.17 2.49
CA MET A 179 25.04 27.96 2.01
C MET A 179 25.41 27.03 3.16
N THR A 180 26.02 27.57 4.22
CA THR A 180 26.42 26.81 5.41
C THR A 180 25.20 26.23 6.14
N GLN A 181 24.13 27.00 6.28
CA GLN A 181 22.88 26.54 6.89
C GLN A 181 22.26 25.40 6.10
N ASN A 182 22.18 25.53 4.76
CA ASN A 182 21.63 24.47 3.91
C ASN A 182 22.48 23.21 3.93
N GLN A 183 23.83 23.34 3.90
CA GLN A 183 24.75 22.21 4.01
C GLN A 183 24.54 21.46 5.32
N THR A 184 24.45 22.18 6.44
CA THR A 184 24.21 21.59 7.77
C THR A 184 22.85 20.86 7.81
N THR A 185 21.83 21.46 7.24
CA THR A 185 20.46 20.89 7.15
C THR A 185 20.46 19.63 6.33
N LEU A 186 21.09 19.62 5.16
CA LEU A 186 21.17 18.44 4.28
C LEU A 186 21.97 17.31 4.93
N ASN A 187 23.10 17.63 5.57
CA ASN A 187 23.93 16.63 6.28
C ASN A 187 23.16 15.99 7.44
N ASN A 188 22.43 16.77 8.22
CA ASN A 188 21.58 16.26 9.31
C ASN A 188 20.49 15.35 8.77
N LYS A 189 19.86 15.72 7.65
CA LYS A 189 18.85 14.88 7.00
C LYS A 189 19.44 13.57 6.48
N LYS A 190 20.59 13.64 5.80
CA LYS A 190 21.28 12.44 5.34
C LYS A 190 21.57 11.48 6.49
N ARG A 191 22.08 12.00 7.62
CA ARG A 191 22.33 11.20 8.82
C ARG A 191 21.06 10.52 9.33
N LEU A 192 19.95 11.25 9.43
CA LEU A 192 18.67 10.70 9.88
C LEU A 192 18.12 9.64 8.91
N THR A 193 18.22 9.87 7.60
CA THR A 193 17.79 8.90 6.57
C THR A 193 18.61 7.61 6.68
N VAL A 194 19.93 7.70 6.81
CA VAL A 194 20.80 6.53 6.98
C VAL A 194 20.49 5.78 8.28
N GLN A 195 20.30 6.48 9.39
CA GLN A 195 19.92 5.88 10.67
C GLN A 195 18.58 5.12 10.57
N ARG A 196 17.60 5.68 9.88
CA ARG A 196 16.32 5.02 9.63
C ARG A 196 16.46 3.80 8.72
N LYS A 197 17.29 3.90 7.67
CA LYS A 197 17.59 2.76 6.78
C LYS A 197 18.16 1.58 7.57
N ILE A 198 19.07 1.81 8.50
CA ILE A 198 19.60 0.78 9.39
C ILE A 198 18.47 0.18 10.26
N SER A 199 17.58 1.02 10.80
CA SER A 199 16.46 0.53 11.61
C SER A 199 15.48 -0.32 10.80
N VAL A 200 15.21 0.06 9.54
CA VAL A 200 14.37 -0.72 8.60
C VAL A 200 15.03 -2.05 8.27
N SER A 201 16.32 -2.04 7.93
CA SER A 201 17.07 -3.27 7.63
C SER A 201 17.05 -4.25 8.80
N ASN A 202 17.28 -3.76 10.03
CA ASN A 202 17.19 -4.59 11.24
C ASN A 202 15.78 -5.15 11.46
N ALA A 203 14.76 -4.34 11.17
CA ALA A 203 13.35 -4.78 11.27
C ALA A 203 13.03 -5.84 10.20
N LEU A 204 13.54 -5.68 8.96
CA LEU A 204 13.38 -6.66 7.89
C LEU A 204 13.99 -8.00 8.28
N VAL A 205 15.24 -8.00 8.75
CA VAL A 205 15.90 -9.23 9.22
C VAL A 205 15.08 -9.90 10.32
N ALA A 206 14.56 -9.13 11.29
CA ALA A 206 13.75 -9.67 12.37
C ALA A 206 12.41 -10.25 11.88
N VAL A 207 11.80 -9.65 10.85
CA VAL A 207 10.56 -10.16 10.23
C VAL A 207 10.85 -11.42 9.42
N GLU A 208 11.93 -11.43 8.64
CA GLU A 208 12.34 -12.59 7.84
C GLU A 208 12.68 -13.80 8.71
N ASP A 209 13.46 -13.60 9.78
CA ASP A 209 13.74 -14.65 10.78
C ASP A 209 12.45 -15.22 11.40
N LYS A 210 11.47 -14.35 11.71
CA LYS A 210 10.17 -14.79 12.22
C LYS A 210 9.35 -15.53 11.16
N LEU A 211 9.37 -15.09 9.91
CA LEU A 211 8.67 -15.76 8.80
C LEU A 211 9.28 -17.13 8.51
N GLU A 212 10.60 -17.23 8.48
CA GLU A 212 11.32 -18.48 8.27
C GLU A 212 11.04 -19.46 9.41
N LYS A 213 11.18 -19.01 10.66
CA LYS A 213 10.83 -19.82 11.84
C LYS A 213 9.36 -20.22 11.85
N SER A 214 8.45 -19.33 11.43
CA SER A 214 7.03 -19.66 11.33
C SER A 214 6.78 -20.69 10.24
N GLY A 215 7.47 -20.60 9.09
CA GLY A 215 7.37 -21.59 8.01
C GLY A 215 7.85 -22.97 8.43
N ILE A 216 8.97 -23.06 9.14
CA ILE A 216 9.53 -24.32 9.66
C ILE A 216 8.69 -24.82 10.83
N ASN A 217 8.29 -23.95 11.74
CA ASN A 217 7.59 -24.30 12.98
C ASN A 217 6.10 -24.58 12.78
N ILE A 218 5.50 -24.22 11.64
CA ILE A 218 4.09 -24.56 11.33
C ILE A 218 3.84 -26.07 11.45
N PHE A 219 4.83 -26.87 11.11
CA PHE A 219 4.76 -28.34 11.25
C PHE A 219 5.22 -28.85 12.61
N ASN A 220 5.76 -27.99 13.46
CA ASN A 220 6.20 -28.38 14.79
C ASN A 220 5.03 -28.37 15.79
N LYS A 221 5.21 -29.13 16.87
CA LYS A 221 4.25 -29.15 17.96
C LYS A 221 4.37 -27.87 18.81
N GLU A 222 3.36 -27.01 18.74
CA GLU A 222 3.34 -25.70 19.43
C GLU A 222 2.81 -25.84 20.86
N TYR A 223 1.88 -26.75 21.06
CA TYR A 223 1.18 -26.96 22.32
C TYR A 223 1.15 -28.46 22.70
N PRO A 224 0.97 -28.79 23.97
CA PRO A 224 0.71 -30.18 24.36
C PRO A 224 -0.53 -30.70 23.64
N SER A 225 -0.58 -32.01 23.40
CA SER A 225 -1.75 -32.65 22.80
C SER A 225 -2.98 -32.37 23.63
N LEU A 226 -4.17 -32.36 23.02
CA LEU A 226 -5.40 -31.92 23.71
C LEU A 226 -5.67 -32.71 25.01
N TRP A 227 -5.29 -33.98 25.06
CA TRP A 227 -5.44 -34.87 26.24
C TRP A 227 -4.35 -34.70 27.29
N GLN A 228 -3.33 -33.87 27.06
CA GLN A 228 -2.22 -33.61 28.00
C GLN A 228 -2.34 -32.25 28.70
N ILE A 229 -3.40 -31.49 28.45
CA ILE A 229 -3.56 -30.14 29.00
C ILE A 229 -4.06 -30.25 30.45
N SER A 230 -3.24 -29.77 31.40
CA SER A 230 -3.62 -29.56 32.79
C SER A 230 -4.13 -28.13 32.99
N ASP A 231 -5.28 -27.98 33.63
CA ASP A 231 -6.11 -26.78 33.70
C ASP A 231 -5.53 -25.60 34.53
N SER A 232 -4.39 -25.80 35.22
CA SER A 232 -3.95 -24.90 36.29
C SER A 232 -3.13 -23.67 35.85
N ALA A 233 -2.59 -23.64 34.62
CA ALA A 233 -1.71 -22.57 34.16
C ALA A 233 -2.40 -21.45 33.32
N ALA A 234 -3.63 -21.66 32.86
CA ALA A 234 -4.27 -20.85 31.85
C ALA A 234 -4.99 -19.58 32.35
N LYS A 235 -5.40 -19.55 33.65
CA LYS A 235 -6.35 -18.50 34.10
C LYS A 235 -5.79 -17.10 34.35
N LYS A 236 -4.50 -16.91 34.55
CA LYS A 236 -3.93 -15.62 35.04
C LYS A 236 -3.39 -14.65 33.98
N LYS A 237 -3.25 -15.05 32.71
CA LYS A 237 -2.65 -14.20 31.63
C LYS A 237 -3.62 -13.75 30.53
N VAL A 238 -4.88 -14.15 30.58
CA VAL A 238 -5.80 -14.09 29.43
C VAL A 238 -6.28 -12.67 29.08
N THR A 239 -6.67 -11.87 30.09
CA THR A 239 -7.34 -10.59 29.84
C THR A 239 -6.44 -9.45 29.34
N HIS A 240 -5.16 -9.44 29.74
CA HIS A 240 -4.22 -8.39 29.32
C HIS A 240 -3.79 -8.57 27.85
N ASN A 241 -3.71 -9.80 27.37
CA ASN A 241 -3.27 -10.10 25.99
C ASN A 241 -4.33 -9.79 24.93
N ILE A 242 -5.63 -9.87 25.27
CA ILE A 242 -6.72 -9.62 24.31
C ILE A 242 -6.74 -8.14 23.89
N LYS A 243 -6.72 -7.22 24.85
CA LYS A 243 -6.70 -5.78 24.54
C LYS A 243 -5.48 -5.39 23.68
N ALA A 244 -4.31 -5.93 24.03
CA ALA A 244 -3.08 -5.68 23.26
C ALA A 244 -3.18 -6.22 21.82
N LYS A 245 -3.75 -7.42 21.63
CA LYS A 245 -3.96 -8.01 20.30
C LYS A 245 -4.93 -7.17 19.46
N ILE A 246 -6.07 -6.75 20.03
CA ILE A 246 -7.05 -5.92 19.34
C ILE A 246 -6.42 -4.58 18.90
N ILE A 247 -5.72 -3.90 19.80
CA ILE A 247 -5.05 -2.62 19.50
C ILE A 247 -4.02 -2.79 18.37
N ILE A 248 -3.27 -3.89 18.38
CA ILE A 248 -2.28 -4.18 17.32
C ILE A 248 -2.98 -4.41 15.98
N GLU A 249 -4.02 -5.24 15.93
CA GLU A 249 -4.76 -5.54 14.70
C GLU A 249 -5.49 -4.29 14.16
N GLU A 250 -6.07 -3.47 15.04
CA GLU A 250 -6.69 -2.20 14.70
C GLU A 250 -5.66 -1.22 14.10
N ASN A 251 -4.52 -1.04 14.76
CA ASN A 251 -3.45 -0.17 14.29
C ASN A 251 -2.89 -0.63 12.94
N VAL A 252 -2.72 -1.93 12.75
CA VAL A 252 -2.25 -2.54 11.50
C VAL A 252 -3.27 -2.33 10.38
N ALA A 253 -4.55 -2.54 10.66
CA ALA A 253 -5.63 -2.33 9.69
C ALA A 253 -5.78 -0.85 9.34
N ALA A 254 -5.77 0.04 10.32
CA ALA A 254 -5.84 1.50 10.12
C ALA A 254 -4.64 2.01 9.30
N TYR A 255 -3.44 1.53 9.63
CA TYR A 255 -2.24 1.84 8.85
C TYR A 255 -2.39 1.36 7.39
N TYR A 256 -2.82 0.12 7.18
CA TYR A 256 -2.98 -0.45 5.85
C TYR A 256 -4.02 0.33 5.03
N LEU A 257 -5.14 0.72 5.63
CA LEU A 257 -6.17 1.55 4.99
C LEU A 257 -5.59 2.91 4.56
N GLY A 258 -4.83 3.57 5.42
CA GLY A 258 -4.15 4.82 5.09
C GLY A 258 -3.11 4.66 3.98
N TYR A 259 -2.36 3.57 4.02
CA TYR A 259 -1.34 3.24 3.03
C TYR A 259 -1.94 2.95 1.64
N LYS A 260 -3.02 2.17 1.57
CA LYS A 260 -3.72 1.81 0.33
C LYS A 260 -4.86 2.75 -0.03
N ALA A 261 -5.02 3.88 0.67
CA ALA A 261 -6.14 4.80 0.48
C ALA A 261 -6.29 5.25 -0.99
N SER A 262 -5.19 5.61 -1.67
CA SER A 262 -5.21 6.00 -3.08
C SER A 262 -5.75 4.88 -3.99
N GLY A 263 -5.29 3.65 -3.80
CA GLY A 263 -5.76 2.49 -4.55
C GLY A 263 -7.24 2.17 -4.29
N LEU A 264 -7.68 2.28 -3.04
CA LEU A 264 -9.08 2.08 -2.67
C LEU A 264 -9.98 3.18 -3.24
N ILE A 265 -9.54 4.45 -3.21
CA ILE A 265 -10.27 5.56 -3.82
C ILE A 265 -10.37 5.36 -5.34
N THR A 266 -9.27 4.94 -5.98
CA THR A 266 -9.26 4.62 -7.42
C THR A 266 -10.24 3.49 -7.74
N LEU A 267 -10.25 2.42 -6.94
CA LEU A 267 -11.23 1.34 -7.08
C LEU A 267 -12.67 1.85 -6.95
N CYS A 268 -12.96 2.65 -5.92
CA CYS A 268 -14.29 3.26 -5.72
C CYS A 268 -14.70 4.14 -6.91
N PHE A 269 -13.78 4.92 -7.47
CA PHE A 269 -14.02 5.75 -8.65
C PHE A 269 -14.42 4.90 -9.87
N PHE A 270 -13.63 3.86 -10.18
CA PHE A 270 -13.96 2.96 -11.30
C PHE A 270 -15.27 2.20 -11.09
N MET A 271 -15.57 1.80 -9.84
CA MET A 271 -16.85 1.16 -9.53
C MET A 271 -18.02 2.13 -9.64
N GLY A 272 -17.82 3.41 -9.30
CA GLY A 272 -18.81 4.48 -9.54
C GLY A 272 -19.07 4.69 -11.03
N LEU A 273 -18.06 4.69 -11.87
CA LEU A 273 -18.20 4.75 -13.33
C LEU A 273 -18.93 3.52 -13.87
N LEU A 274 -18.60 2.34 -13.41
CA LEU A 274 -19.28 1.10 -13.81
C LEU A 274 -20.75 1.11 -13.40
N PHE A 275 -21.07 1.55 -12.18
CA PHE A 275 -22.43 1.72 -11.69
C PHE A 275 -23.22 2.71 -12.56
N TRP A 276 -22.62 3.86 -12.88
CA TRP A 276 -23.24 4.86 -13.73
C TRP A 276 -23.49 4.32 -15.14
N TYR A 277 -22.50 3.63 -15.74
CA TYR A 277 -22.62 3.03 -17.07
C TYR A 277 -23.76 2.01 -17.14
N ILE A 278 -23.81 1.05 -16.21
CA ILE A 278 -24.84 0.02 -16.17
C ILE A 278 -26.21 0.67 -15.93
N SER A 279 -26.32 1.60 -14.99
CA SER A 279 -27.58 2.28 -14.67
C SER A 279 -28.11 3.07 -15.85
N ARG A 280 -27.23 3.75 -16.59
CA ARG A 280 -27.56 4.49 -17.79
C ARG A 280 -28.07 3.58 -18.91
N ASN A 281 -27.39 2.44 -19.15
CA ASN A 281 -27.79 1.49 -20.18
C ASN A 281 -29.14 0.84 -19.86
N ILE A 282 -29.38 0.42 -18.63
CA ILE A 282 -30.67 -0.12 -18.21
C ILE A 282 -31.78 0.91 -18.38
N LYS A 283 -31.53 2.18 -17.98
CA LYS A 283 -32.48 3.27 -18.16
C LYS A 283 -32.80 3.51 -19.65
N TYR A 284 -31.74 3.55 -20.49
CA TYR A 284 -31.88 3.73 -21.95
C TYR A 284 -32.75 2.62 -22.59
N LEU A 285 -32.47 1.36 -22.24
CA LEU A 285 -33.27 0.22 -22.75
C LEU A 285 -34.72 0.27 -22.30
N LYS A 286 -34.99 0.65 -21.05
CA LYS A 286 -36.36 0.82 -20.54
C LYS A 286 -37.12 1.97 -21.24
N THR A 287 -36.45 3.08 -21.52
CA THR A 287 -37.09 4.28 -22.12
C THR A 287 -37.42 4.08 -23.62
N ASN A 288 -36.58 3.29 -24.33
CA ASN A 288 -36.75 3.08 -25.79
C ASN A 288 -37.60 1.86 -26.15
N GLY A 289 -38.42 1.34 -25.24
CA GLY A 289 -39.36 0.25 -25.52
C GLY A 289 -38.71 -1.15 -25.59
N TYR A 290 -37.40 -1.30 -25.30
CA TYR A 290 -36.71 -2.60 -25.26
C TYR A 290 -36.91 -3.33 -23.92
N ALA A 291 -37.92 -2.95 -23.13
CA ALA A 291 -38.24 -3.59 -21.84
C ALA A 291 -38.56 -5.09 -21.97
N GLU A 292 -39.21 -5.48 -23.07
CA GLU A 292 -39.51 -6.88 -23.40
C GLU A 292 -38.22 -7.67 -23.67
N ASN A 293 -37.22 -7.08 -24.35
CA ASN A 293 -35.94 -7.72 -24.59
C ASN A 293 -35.14 -7.96 -23.30
N LEU A 294 -35.26 -7.06 -22.31
CA LEU A 294 -34.66 -7.25 -20.98
C LEU A 294 -35.32 -8.42 -20.22
N GLN A 295 -36.62 -8.63 -20.40
CA GLN A 295 -37.34 -9.78 -19.82
C GLN A 295 -36.95 -11.09 -20.53
N LEU A 296 -36.77 -11.07 -21.87
CA LEU A 296 -36.30 -12.21 -22.66
C LEU A 296 -34.87 -12.62 -22.28
N LEU A 297 -33.98 -11.68 -21.96
CA LEU A 297 -32.61 -11.94 -21.50
C LEU A 297 -32.56 -12.55 -20.10
N ASN A 298 -33.69 -12.53 -19.37
CA ASN A 298 -33.84 -13.16 -18.05
C ASN A 298 -32.70 -12.86 -17.07
N PHE A 299 -32.29 -11.57 -17.00
CA PHE A 299 -31.23 -11.12 -16.08
C PHE A 299 -31.60 -11.43 -14.63
N LYS A 300 -30.77 -12.20 -13.98
CA LYS A 300 -31.00 -12.70 -12.63
C LYS A 300 -30.61 -11.69 -11.56
N TYR A 301 -29.52 -10.99 -11.78
CA TYR A 301 -28.88 -10.08 -10.80
C TYR A 301 -29.14 -8.61 -11.11
N LEU A 302 -29.02 -8.17 -12.37
CA LEU A 302 -29.19 -6.76 -12.75
C LEU A 302 -30.61 -6.27 -12.70
N ASN A 303 -31.61 -7.15 -12.83
CA ASN A 303 -33.05 -6.77 -12.75
C ASN A 303 -33.44 -6.23 -11.37
N ARG A 304 -32.72 -6.56 -10.30
CA ARG A 304 -33.02 -6.16 -8.91
C ARG A 304 -32.31 -4.91 -8.43
N GLY A 305 -31.48 -4.36 -9.28
CA GLY A 305 -30.69 -3.17 -8.96
C GLY A 305 -29.22 -3.34 -9.28
N VAL A 306 -28.57 -2.24 -9.60
CA VAL A 306 -27.18 -2.21 -10.07
C VAL A 306 -26.18 -2.23 -8.91
N LEU A 307 -26.57 -1.72 -7.73
CA LEU A 307 -25.65 -1.50 -6.61
C LEU A 307 -25.02 -2.80 -6.10
N MET A 308 -25.85 -3.83 -5.82
CA MET A 308 -25.34 -5.08 -5.25
C MET A 308 -24.44 -5.85 -6.21
N PRO A 309 -24.74 -6.01 -7.50
CA PRO A 309 -23.82 -6.57 -8.49
C PRO A 309 -22.49 -5.82 -8.58
N VAL A 310 -22.51 -4.50 -8.60
CA VAL A 310 -21.27 -3.69 -8.62
C VAL A 310 -20.46 -3.87 -7.35
N LEU A 311 -21.09 -3.97 -6.17
CA LEU A 311 -20.39 -4.27 -4.92
C LEU A 311 -19.75 -5.65 -4.93
N VAL A 312 -20.39 -6.68 -5.51
CA VAL A 312 -19.76 -8.01 -5.67
C VAL A 312 -18.50 -7.92 -6.52
N ILE A 313 -18.53 -7.16 -7.61
CA ILE A 313 -17.35 -6.95 -8.46
C ILE A 313 -16.23 -6.23 -7.66
N ALA A 314 -16.60 -5.11 -7.00
CA ALA A 314 -15.64 -4.30 -6.23
C ALA A 314 -14.94 -5.11 -5.13
N LEU A 315 -15.70 -5.88 -4.36
CA LEU A 315 -15.17 -6.65 -3.23
C LEU A 315 -14.28 -7.82 -3.70
N ASN A 316 -14.64 -8.51 -4.79
CA ASN A 316 -13.78 -9.54 -5.36
C ASN A 316 -12.47 -8.94 -5.90
N ILE A 317 -12.51 -7.78 -6.58
CA ILE A 317 -11.30 -7.08 -7.04
C ILE A 317 -10.47 -6.62 -5.85
N ALA A 318 -11.09 -6.10 -4.78
CA ALA A 318 -10.39 -5.68 -3.58
C ALA A 318 -9.59 -6.81 -2.93
N VAL A 319 -10.11 -8.04 -2.90
CA VAL A 319 -9.36 -9.21 -2.40
C VAL A 319 -8.14 -9.52 -3.28
N VAL A 320 -8.32 -9.54 -4.60
CA VAL A 320 -7.24 -9.89 -5.54
C VAL A 320 -6.13 -8.84 -5.59
N THR A 321 -6.50 -7.56 -5.52
CA THR A 321 -5.53 -6.45 -5.57
C THR A 321 -4.78 -6.24 -4.26
N ASN A 322 -5.23 -6.86 -3.16
CA ASN A 322 -4.66 -6.69 -1.82
C ASN A 322 -4.18 -8.02 -1.22
N LEU A 323 -3.38 -8.78 -1.98
CA LEU A 323 -2.89 -10.11 -1.57
C LEU A 323 -2.11 -10.10 -0.25
N TYR A 324 -1.39 -9.03 0.03
CA TYR A 324 -0.57 -8.86 1.26
C TYR A 324 -1.29 -8.05 2.34
N ALA A 325 -2.61 -7.89 2.23
CA ALA A 325 -3.38 -7.19 3.24
C ALA A 325 -3.36 -7.92 4.60
N PRO A 326 -3.51 -7.19 5.72
CA PRO A 326 -3.66 -7.79 7.04
C PRO A 326 -4.81 -8.78 7.08
N ALA A 327 -4.71 -9.77 7.98
CA ALA A 327 -5.75 -10.80 8.12
C ALA A 327 -7.13 -10.19 8.39
N LEU A 328 -7.20 -9.26 9.35
CA LEU A 328 -8.44 -8.56 9.71
C LEU A 328 -9.08 -7.85 8.52
N PHE A 329 -8.30 -7.17 7.67
CA PHE A 329 -8.82 -6.47 6.50
C PHE A 329 -9.50 -7.44 5.52
N LEU A 330 -8.87 -8.58 5.23
CA LEU A 330 -9.42 -9.57 4.31
C LEU A 330 -10.64 -10.28 4.88
N GLU A 331 -10.63 -10.60 6.17
CA GLU A 331 -11.78 -11.19 6.86
C GLU A 331 -12.99 -10.24 6.83
N LEU A 332 -12.77 -8.94 7.06
CA LEU A 332 -13.84 -7.94 6.97
C LEU A 332 -14.37 -7.79 5.54
N ILE A 333 -13.50 -7.73 4.52
CA ILE A 333 -13.96 -7.70 3.12
C ILE A 333 -14.75 -8.96 2.79
N GLN A 334 -14.27 -10.13 3.22
CA GLN A 334 -14.96 -11.39 2.97
C GLN A 334 -16.32 -11.43 3.66
N LEU A 335 -16.41 -11.01 4.92
CA LEU A 335 -17.69 -10.91 5.64
C LEU A 335 -18.65 -9.93 4.95
N PHE A 336 -18.14 -8.80 4.47
CA PHE A 336 -18.95 -7.82 3.74
C PHE A 336 -19.44 -8.38 2.40
N LEU A 337 -18.57 -9.08 1.65
CA LEU A 337 -18.95 -9.78 0.42
C LEU A 337 -20.05 -10.80 0.67
N LEU A 338 -19.92 -11.60 1.72
CA LEU A 338 -20.92 -12.60 2.11
C LEU A 338 -22.25 -11.94 2.51
N GLY A 339 -22.21 -10.78 3.16
CA GLY A 339 -23.38 -9.95 3.47
C GLY A 339 -24.10 -9.47 2.21
N VAL A 340 -23.36 -8.97 1.22
CA VAL A 340 -23.91 -8.57 -0.09
C VAL A 340 -24.57 -9.76 -0.81
N LEU A 341 -23.93 -10.94 -0.76
CA LEU A 341 -24.49 -12.16 -1.33
C LEU A 341 -25.78 -12.62 -0.65
N ILE A 342 -25.96 -12.40 0.66
CA ILE A 342 -27.25 -12.66 1.34
C ILE A 342 -28.36 -11.85 0.69
N VAL A 343 -28.12 -10.55 0.45
CA VAL A 343 -29.11 -9.67 -0.16
C VAL A 343 -29.46 -10.16 -1.57
N LEU A 344 -28.47 -10.59 -2.35
CA LEU A 344 -28.68 -11.10 -3.72
C LEU A 344 -29.42 -12.44 -3.73
N PHE A 345 -29.21 -13.30 -2.74
CA PHE A 345 -29.81 -14.64 -2.69
C PHE A 345 -31.20 -14.67 -2.07
N LYS A 346 -31.56 -13.68 -1.26
CA LYS A 346 -32.78 -13.65 -0.44
C LYS A 346 -34.02 -14.10 -1.17
N ASP A 347 -34.20 -13.65 -2.42
CA ASP A 347 -35.42 -13.97 -3.20
C ASP A 347 -35.18 -15.03 -4.29
N GLN A 348 -33.94 -15.50 -4.45
CA GLN A 348 -33.59 -16.46 -5.51
C GLN A 348 -33.47 -17.89 -4.99
N TRP A 349 -33.12 -18.04 -3.72
CA TRP A 349 -32.85 -19.32 -3.12
C TRP A 349 -34.05 -19.79 -2.32
N SER A 350 -34.25 -21.11 -2.32
CA SER A 350 -35.22 -21.72 -1.42
C SER A 350 -34.90 -21.44 0.03
N GLY A 351 -35.89 -21.42 0.92
CA GLY A 351 -35.66 -21.19 2.35
C GLY A 351 -34.66 -22.15 2.97
N VAL A 352 -34.57 -23.39 2.48
CA VAL A 352 -33.58 -24.39 2.92
C VAL A 352 -32.16 -24.00 2.48
N ALA A 353 -31.98 -23.58 1.23
CA ALA A 353 -30.69 -23.16 0.70
C ALA A 353 -30.19 -21.91 1.43
N MET A 354 -31.06 -20.92 1.66
CA MET A 354 -30.74 -19.72 2.40
C MET A 354 -30.35 -20.02 3.86
N ARG A 355 -31.08 -20.89 4.54
CA ARG A 355 -30.74 -21.30 5.91
C ARG A 355 -29.37 -21.98 5.97
N ASN A 356 -29.08 -22.86 5.02
CA ASN A 356 -27.76 -23.50 4.93
C ASN A 356 -26.66 -22.47 4.69
N TRP A 357 -26.89 -21.48 3.84
CA TRP A 357 -25.94 -20.38 3.59
C TRP A 357 -25.69 -19.55 4.84
N LEU A 358 -26.75 -19.15 5.54
CA LEU A 358 -26.63 -18.40 6.79
C LEU A 358 -25.91 -19.20 7.88
N PHE A 359 -26.11 -20.53 7.93
CA PHE A 359 -25.39 -21.40 8.85
C PHE A 359 -23.87 -21.42 8.55
N LEU A 360 -23.48 -21.56 7.26
CA LEU A 360 -22.09 -21.49 6.85
C LEU A 360 -21.46 -20.13 7.23
N LEU A 361 -22.20 -19.05 7.00
CA LEU A 361 -21.78 -17.71 7.36
C LEU A 361 -21.59 -17.54 8.87
N GLY A 362 -22.50 -18.08 9.66
CA GLY A 362 -22.42 -18.10 11.12
C GLY A 362 -21.18 -18.85 11.61
N LEU A 363 -20.84 -20.00 11.00
CA LEU A 363 -19.62 -20.74 11.33
C LEU A 363 -18.36 -19.96 10.95
N PHE A 364 -18.35 -19.32 9.79
CA PHE A 364 -17.22 -18.49 9.37
C PHE A 364 -17.02 -17.28 10.29
N PHE A 365 -18.12 -16.61 10.67
CA PHE A 365 -18.05 -15.50 11.63
C PHE A 365 -17.55 -15.98 13.01
N ALA A 366 -18.04 -17.11 13.49
CA ALA A 366 -17.58 -17.68 14.75
C ALA A 366 -16.08 -18.03 14.70
N LEU A 367 -15.58 -18.50 13.57
CA LEU A 367 -14.17 -18.81 13.37
C LEU A 367 -13.29 -17.55 13.42
N CYS A 368 -13.67 -16.48 12.70
CA CYS A 368 -13.00 -15.18 12.74
C CYS A 368 -13.03 -14.57 14.15
N PHE A 369 -14.17 -14.68 14.84
CA PHE A 369 -14.33 -14.21 16.20
C PHE A 369 -13.39 -14.96 17.17
N LEU A 370 -13.29 -16.29 17.05
CA LEU A 370 -12.37 -17.08 17.87
C LEU A 370 -10.92 -16.70 17.62
N ASP A 371 -10.53 -16.47 16.37
CA ASP A 371 -9.16 -16.09 16.04
C ASP A 371 -8.80 -14.71 16.59
N LEU A 372 -9.73 -13.76 16.55
CA LEU A 372 -9.49 -12.39 16.98
C LEU A 372 -9.56 -12.22 18.52
N PHE A 373 -10.58 -12.78 19.17
CA PHE A 373 -10.93 -12.42 20.55
C PHE A 373 -10.47 -13.43 21.59
N ILE A 374 -10.15 -14.68 21.25
CA ILE A 374 -9.82 -15.70 22.22
C ILE A 374 -8.33 -16.04 22.15
N THR A 375 -7.67 -16.00 23.30
CA THR A 375 -6.26 -16.44 23.43
C THR A 375 -6.19 -17.97 23.46
N ILE A 376 -5.08 -18.51 22.93
CA ILE A 376 -4.89 -19.94 22.78
C ILE A 376 -4.96 -20.66 24.15
N GLY A 377 -6.05 -21.35 24.36
CA GLY A 377 -6.32 -22.15 25.56
C GLY A 377 -7.17 -23.39 25.23
N LEU A 378 -7.46 -24.21 26.22
CA LEU A 378 -8.28 -25.42 26.02
C LEU A 378 -9.65 -25.10 25.41
N LEU A 379 -10.32 -24.05 25.91
CA LEU A 379 -11.64 -23.64 25.44
C LEU A 379 -11.62 -23.26 23.96
N GLN A 380 -10.64 -22.47 23.52
CA GLN A 380 -10.49 -22.06 22.11
C GLN A 380 -10.26 -23.30 21.23
N ARG A 381 -9.38 -24.20 21.62
CA ARG A 381 -9.07 -25.42 20.87
C ARG A 381 -10.32 -26.33 20.74
N LEU A 382 -11.11 -26.47 21.79
CA LEU A 382 -12.38 -27.22 21.77
C LEU A 382 -13.42 -26.53 20.87
N ALA A 383 -13.52 -25.20 20.93
CA ALA A 383 -14.40 -24.42 20.06
C ALA A 383 -14.02 -24.56 18.57
N PHE A 384 -12.72 -24.53 18.25
CA PHE A 384 -12.23 -24.80 16.89
C PHE A 384 -12.62 -26.20 16.41
N VAL A 385 -12.44 -27.22 17.25
CA VAL A 385 -12.85 -28.60 16.91
C VAL A 385 -14.36 -28.65 16.66
N ALA A 386 -15.17 -28.03 17.52
CA ALA A 386 -16.63 -27.99 17.36
C ALA A 386 -17.05 -27.31 16.04
N ILE A 387 -16.46 -26.16 15.70
CA ILE A 387 -16.75 -25.46 14.43
C ILE A 387 -16.38 -26.33 13.24
N ASN A 388 -15.24 -26.99 13.25
CA ASN A 388 -14.82 -27.87 12.15
C ASN A 388 -15.74 -29.09 12.03
N ILE A 389 -16.20 -29.69 13.13
CA ILE A 389 -17.21 -30.77 13.09
C ILE A 389 -18.52 -30.29 12.47
N LEU A 390 -18.99 -29.11 12.86
CA LEU A 390 -20.20 -28.50 12.26
C LEU A 390 -19.97 -28.17 10.78
N GLY A 391 -18.76 -27.75 10.38
CA GLY A 391 -18.38 -27.56 9.00
C GLY A 391 -18.45 -28.86 8.18
N ILE A 392 -17.91 -29.95 8.70
CA ILE A 392 -18.01 -31.28 8.07
C ILE A 392 -19.47 -31.68 7.89
N ARG A 393 -20.31 -31.55 8.94
CA ARG A 393 -21.74 -31.81 8.86
C ARG A 393 -22.42 -30.97 7.77
N TYR A 394 -22.10 -29.68 7.71
CA TYR A 394 -22.58 -28.78 6.66
C TYR A 394 -22.20 -29.31 5.28
N GLY A 395 -20.94 -29.64 5.04
CA GLY A 395 -20.45 -30.16 3.78
C GLY A 395 -21.18 -31.43 3.34
N LEU A 396 -21.40 -32.37 4.25
CA LEU A 396 -22.12 -33.62 4.01
C LEU A 396 -23.60 -33.36 3.62
N VAL A 397 -24.26 -32.42 4.31
CA VAL A 397 -25.64 -32.01 3.97
C VAL A 397 -25.68 -31.34 2.59
N GLN A 398 -24.70 -30.47 2.32
CA GLN A 398 -24.61 -29.76 1.04
C GLN A 398 -24.43 -30.72 -0.15
N ILE A 399 -23.59 -31.74 -0.02
CA ILE A 399 -23.42 -32.75 -1.08
C ILE A 399 -24.76 -33.48 -1.36
N LYS A 400 -25.56 -33.78 -0.33
CA LYS A 400 -26.86 -34.46 -0.48
C LYS A 400 -27.94 -33.56 -1.08
N THR A 401 -27.87 -32.24 -0.82
CA THR A 401 -28.90 -31.26 -1.26
C THR A 401 -28.59 -30.62 -2.61
N LEU A 402 -27.45 -30.88 -3.22
CA LEU A 402 -27.08 -30.39 -4.55
C LEU A 402 -27.98 -30.99 -5.62
N LYS A 403 -29.08 -30.25 -5.92
CA LYS A 403 -30.00 -30.57 -7.01
C LYS A 403 -29.39 -30.25 -8.39
N GLU A 404 -29.96 -30.82 -9.44
CA GLU A 404 -29.42 -30.91 -10.81
C GLU A 404 -29.24 -29.59 -11.58
N GLU A 405 -29.65 -28.47 -11.01
CA GLU A 405 -29.73 -27.17 -11.70
C GLU A 405 -28.41 -26.38 -11.83
N LEU A 406 -27.30 -26.83 -11.28
CA LEU A 406 -26.02 -26.13 -11.44
C LEU A 406 -25.17 -26.75 -12.54
N TYR A 407 -24.93 -25.98 -13.61
CA TYR A 407 -23.96 -26.31 -14.67
C TYR A 407 -22.55 -26.61 -14.14
N ILE A 408 -22.25 -26.29 -12.86
CA ILE A 408 -20.97 -26.46 -12.17
C ILE A 408 -21.11 -27.51 -11.03
N LYS A 409 -22.08 -28.41 -11.11
CA LYS A 409 -22.38 -29.41 -10.06
C LYS A 409 -21.16 -30.24 -9.66
N ALA A 410 -20.43 -30.74 -10.65
CA ALA A 410 -19.24 -31.57 -10.41
C ALA A 410 -18.13 -30.77 -9.68
N PHE A 411 -17.87 -29.54 -10.13
CA PHE A 411 -16.85 -28.68 -9.53
C PHE A 411 -17.23 -28.31 -8.07
N PHE A 412 -18.47 -27.91 -7.83
CA PHE A 412 -18.94 -27.57 -6.49
C PHE A 412 -18.94 -28.77 -5.55
N LYS A 413 -19.24 -29.97 -6.05
CA LYS A 413 -19.14 -31.22 -5.30
C LYS A 413 -17.68 -31.48 -4.86
N TRP A 414 -16.72 -31.38 -5.78
CA TRP A 414 -15.31 -31.53 -5.48
C TRP A 414 -14.81 -30.47 -4.48
N ALA A 415 -15.20 -29.22 -4.66
CA ALA A 415 -14.88 -28.14 -3.72
C ALA A 415 -15.41 -28.44 -2.30
N THR A 416 -16.61 -28.99 -2.22
CA THR A 416 -17.20 -29.38 -0.92
C THR A 416 -16.48 -30.58 -0.30
N ILE A 417 -16.03 -31.54 -1.11
CA ILE A 417 -15.22 -32.67 -0.62
C ILE A 417 -13.88 -32.19 -0.08
N ILE A 418 -13.21 -31.27 -0.80
CA ILE A 418 -11.96 -30.64 -0.33
C ILE A 418 -12.21 -29.87 0.98
N PHE A 419 -13.30 -29.11 1.05
CA PHE A 419 -13.72 -28.43 2.28
C PHE A 419 -13.84 -29.37 3.47
N ILE A 420 -14.49 -30.51 3.30
CA ILE A 420 -14.61 -31.54 4.34
C ILE A 420 -13.23 -32.08 4.72
N GLY A 421 -12.38 -32.40 3.73
CA GLY A 421 -11.03 -32.93 3.97
C GLY A 421 -10.16 -31.95 4.77
N LEU A 422 -10.20 -30.66 4.44
CA LEU A 422 -9.45 -29.61 5.15
C LEU A 422 -9.93 -29.46 6.60
N ASN A 423 -11.26 -29.54 6.85
CA ASN A 423 -11.80 -29.51 8.21
C ASN A 423 -11.39 -30.74 9.04
N ILE A 424 -11.34 -31.94 8.44
CA ILE A 424 -10.85 -33.15 9.11
C ILE A 424 -9.38 -33.00 9.46
N LEU A 425 -8.54 -32.55 8.53
CA LEU A 425 -7.12 -32.30 8.78
C LEU A 425 -6.92 -31.24 9.87
N SER A 426 -7.73 -30.17 9.86
CA SER A 426 -7.71 -29.15 10.89
C SER A 426 -7.97 -29.74 12.29
N ILE A 427 -8.97 -30.62 12.43
CA ILE A 427 -9.24 -31.29 13.69
C ILE A 427 -8.05 -32.14 14.14
N LEU A 428 -7.48 -32.95 13.22
CA LEU A 428 -6.33 -33.80 13.53
C LEU A 428 -5.14 -32.99 14.04
N TYR A 429 -4.76 -31.91 13.32
CA TYR A 429 -3.65 -31.07 13.74
C TYR A 429 -3.90 -30.35 15.05
N ASN A 430 -5.13 -29.91 15.33
CA ASN A 430 -5.49 -29.35 16.63
C ASN A 430 -5.31 -30.33 17.77
N LEU A 431 -5.77 -31.61 17.61
CA LEU A 431 -5.64 -32.66 18.60
C LEU A 431 -4.16 -32.91 18.94
N PHE A 432 -3.27 -32.91 17.96
CA PHE A 432 -1.83 -33.09 18.15
C PHE A 432 -1.06 -31.84 18.62
N GLY A 433 -1.76 -30.72 18.85
CA GLY A 433 -1.15 -29.50 19.37
C GLY A 433 -0.49 -28.58 18.32
N ARG A 434 -0.80 -28.78 17.05
CA ARG A 434 -0.37 -27.90 15.93
C ARG A 434 -1.48 -26.91 15.62
N VAL A 435 -1.70 -25.98 16.54
CA VAL A 435 -2.89 -25.11 16.53
C VAL A 435 -2.85 -24.11 15.40
N SER A 436 -1.68 -23.54 15.06
CA SER A 436 -1.54 -22.57 13.96
C SER A 436 -1.87 -23.22 12.62
N LEU A 437 -1.37 -24.43 12.36
CA LEU A 437 -1.69 -25.16 11.14
C LEU A 437 -3.17 -25.55 11.05
N SER A 438 -3.75 -25.96 12.16
CA SER A 438 -5.19 -26.23 12.27
C SER A 438 -6.02 -25.01 11.91
N ASN A 439 -5.69 -23.84 12.48
CA ASN A 439 -6.38 -22.58 12.20
C ASN A 439 -6.28 -22.18 10.73
N MET A 440 -5.08 -22.25 10.15
CA MET A 440 -4.87 -21.96 8.73
C MET A 440 -5.71 -22.87 7.81
N LEU A 441 -5.75 -24.16 8.09
CA LEU A 441 -6.53 -25.12 7.30
C LEU A 441 -8.03 -24.85 7.40
N SER A 442 -8.51 -24.56 8.63
CA SER A 442 -9.91 -24.22 8.87
C SER A 442 -10.31 -22.94 8.13
N LEU A 443 -9.56 -21.84 8.29
CA LEU A 443 -9.82 -20.59 7.58
C LEU A 443 -9.77 -20.78 6.06
N THR A 444 -8.78 -21.51 5.55
CA THR A 444 -8.67 -21.81 4.13
C THR A 444 -9.89 -22.58 3.63
N ALA A 445 -10.40 -23.56 4.38
CA ALA A 445 -11.58 -24.31 4.01
C ALA A 445 -12.80 -23.38 3.85
N PHE A 446 -13.10 -22.57 4.87
CA PHE A 446 -14.28 -21.68 4.86
C PHE A 446 -14.17 -20.57 3.81
N ILE A 447 -13.01 -19.90 3.72
CA ILE A 447 -12.77 -18.85 2.72
C ILE A 447 -12.87 -19.41 1.31
N SER A 448 -12.22 -20.55 1.02
CA SER A 448 -12.24 -21.13 -0.33
C SER A 448 -13.64 -21.51 -0.78
N LEU A 449 -14.44 -22.17 0.09
CA LEU A 449 -15.80 -22.55 -0.27
C LEU A 449 -16.68 -21.33 -0.52
N THR A 450 -16.63 -20.33 0.36
CA THR A 450 -17.42 -19.10 0.22
C THR A 450 -16.98 -18.28 -1.00
N GLN A 451 -15.68 -18.24 -1.28
CA GLN A 451 -15.13 -17.54 -2.44
C GLN A 451 -15.52 -18.19 -3.77
N ILE A 452 -15.61 -19.51 -3.83
CA ILE A 452 -16.11 -20.23 -5.01
C ILE A 452 -17.54 -19.81 -5.34
N VAL A 453 -18.40 -19.68 -4.32
CA VAL A 453 -19.76 -19.18 -4.51
C VAL A 453 -19.74 -17.73 -5.00
N ALA A 454 -18.94 -16.87 -4.38
CA ALA A 454 -18.82 -15.46 -4.76
C ALA A 454 -18.32 -15.29 -6.21
N LEU A 455 -17.31 -16.05 -6.63
CA LEU A 455 -16.77 -16.03 -8.00
C LEU A 455 -17.80 -16.56 -9.01
N SER A 456 -18.60 -17.56 -8.66
CA SER A 456 -19.68 -18.07 -9.52
C SER A 456 -20.73 -17.00 -9.77
N VAL A 457 -21.07 -16.20 -8.76
CA VAL A 457 -21.99 -15.07 -8.89
C VAL A 457 -21.35 -13.95 -9.70
N LEU A 458 -20.08 -13.63 -9.44
CA LEU A 458 -19.31 -12.63 -10.18
C LEU A 458 -19.31 -12.92 -11.69
N LEU A 459 -19.00 -14.17 -12.08
CA LEU A 459 -19.01 -14.57 -13.49
C LEU A 459 -20.37 -14.37 -14.14
N LYS A 460 -21.47 -14.70 -13.44
CA LYS A 460 -22.81 -14.47 -13.95
C LYS A 460 -23.14 -12.99 -14.08
N ILE A 461 -22.76 -12.17 -13.12
CA ILE A 461 -22.93 -10.72 -13.18
C ILE A 461 -22.14 -10.13 -14.36
N ILE A 462 -20.91 -10.57 -14.60
CA ILE A 462 -20.10 -10.12 -15.74
C ILE A 462 -20.79 -10.50 -17.06
N LEU A 463 -21.31 -11.73 -17.17
CA LEU A 463 -22.04 -12.16 -18.37
C LEU A 463 -23.29 -11.31 -18.60
N GLU A 464 -24.06 -10.98 -17.54
CA GLU A 464 -25.24 -10.10 -17.66
C GLU A 464 -24.82 -8.68 -18.10
N ILE A 465 -23.69 -8.16 -17.65
CA ILE A 465 -23.17 -6.84 -18.07
C ILE A 465 -22.72 -6.85 -19.53
N ILE A 466 -22.11 -7.95 -20.00
CA ILE A 466 -21.67 -8.08 -21.39
C ILE A 466 -22.89 -8.17 -22.35
N LEU A 467 -23.98 -8.78 -21.89
CA LEU A 467 -25.21 -8.92 -22.67
C LEU A 467 -26.06 -7.64 -22.66
N LEU A 468 -25.85 -6.75 -21.70
CA LEU A 468 -26.52 -5.47 -21.55
C LEU A 468 -26.05 -4.44 -22.59
#